data_ddd812e58992baa9ff841259e993b4d3
#
_entry.id   ddd812e58992baa9ff841259e993b4d3
#
_cell.length_a   1.000
_cell.length_b   1.000
_cell.length_c   1.000
_cell.angle_alpha   90.00
_cell.angle_beta   90.00
_cell.angle_gamma   90.00
#
_symmetry.space_group_name_H-M   'P 1'
#
loop_
_entity.id
_entity.type
_entity.pdbx_description
1 polymer ?
#
loop_
_entity_poly.entity_id
_entity_poly.type
_entity_poly.pdbx_seq_one_letter_code
_entity_poly.pdbx_strand_id
1 'polypeptide(L)'
;SPLDVRPGLFRIPERHFVITGIFRSDIFDFDRNLAIIDYVEGRRMFKSAGKEVLHLQLEDFNDAKKVKARLNQELPTIEIETWYDQHKTLFDAMRMEKWGSFIGLNMIILIAVFNIVSSLMMMVLEKTSDIGILRVMGAQSSNIQKIFNIQGLIVAFLGVVLGVVLGTLLVLSQTHWGWITLPDEIYLIPVLPVKLYWNEVVLVGIVAFAIVQLSIRYPSKKAAKLLPLDAINYKR
;
A
#
# COMPACT_ATOMS: atom_id res chain seq x y z
N SER A 1 17.90 -7.70 24.01
CA SER A 1 18.01 -8.90 24.87
C SER A 1 18.73 -8.51 26.13
N PRO A 2 18.17 -8.72 27.32
CA PRO A 2 18.94 -8.55 28.53
C PRO A 2 20.09 -9.59 28.48
N LEU A 3 21.31 -9.08 28.57
CA LEU A 3 22.50 -9.90 28.78
C LEU A 3 22.25 -10.71 30.05
N ASP A 4 22.19 -12.03 29.92
CA ASP A 4 22.08 -12.97 31.04
C ASP A 4 23.42 -12.91 31.77
N VAL A 5 23.54 -11.93 32.67
CA VAL A 5 24.73 -11.73 33.51
C VAL A 5 24.68 -12.76 34.62
N ARG A 6 25.34 -13.90 34.41
CA ARG A 6 25.61 -14.83 35.50
C ARG A 6 26.42 -14.12 36.57
N PRO A 7 25.94 -14.01 37.80
CA PRO A 7 26.70 -13.31 38.87
C PRO A 7 27.93 -14.15 39.19
N GLY A 8 29.09 -13.63 38.87
CA GLY A 8 30.38 -14.19 39.32
C GLY A 8 31.56 -14.14 38.34
N LEU A 9 31.38 -13.83 37.06
CA LEU A 9 32.48 -13.98 36.06
C LEU A 9 32.94 -12.67 35.36
N PHE A 10 32.19 -11.59 35.46
CA PHE A 10 32.62 -10.31 34.87
C PHE A 10 32.58 -9.20 35.91
N ARG A 11 33.73 -8.71 36.32
CA ARG A 11 33.82 -7.39 36.98
C ARG A 11 33.49 -6.35 35.94
N ILE A 12 32.29 -5.79 36.02
CA ILE A 12 31.91 -4.61 35.22
C ILE A 12 32.85 -3.48 35.73
N PRO A 13 33.67 -2.90 34.84
CA PRO A 13 34.54 -1.79 35.27
C PRO A 13 33.66 -0.58 35.59
N GLU A 14 33.58 -0.24 36.86
CA GLU A 14 32.88 0.97 37.29
C GLU A 14 33.77 2.18 36.99
N ARG A 15 33.26 3.14 36.25
CA ARG A 15 33.89 4.43 36.00
C ARG A 15 32.90 5.55 36.24
N HIS A 16 33.39 6.62 36.81
CA HIS A 16 32.61 7.83 37.03
C HIS A 16 32.73 8.75 35.81
N PHE A 17 31.63 9.15 35.26
CA PHE A 17 31.53 10.12 34.17
C PHE A 17 30.80 11.36 34.65
N VAL A 18 31.23 12.51 34.19
CA VAL A 18 30.52 13.77 34.42
C VAL A 18 29.60 13.99 33.24
N ILE A 19 28.32 14.19 33.53
CA ILE A 19 27.33 14.50 32.47
C ILE A 19 27.61 15.91 31.97
N THR A 20 28.07 16.05 30.74
CA THR A 20 28.40 17.33 30.09
C THR A 20 27.25 17.87 29.25
N GLY A 21 26.28 17.04 28.89
CA GLY A 21 25.13 17.45 28.10
C GLY A 21 24.06 16.35 28.03
N ILE A 22 22.84 16.78 27.75
CA ILE A 22 21.70 15.90 27.50
C ILE A 22 21.26 16.19 26.08
N PHE A 23 21.15 15.14 25.28
CA PHE A 23 20.61 15.23 23.92
C PHE A 23 19.24 14.56 23.84
N ARG A 24 18.46 14.98 22.88
CA ARG A 24 17.18 14.40 22.56
C ARG A 24 17.17 14.10 21.05
N SER A 25 16.98 12.85 20.70
CA SER A 25 16.94 12.39 19.31
C SER A 25 15.51 12.21 18.79
N ASP A 26 14.54 12.29 19.72
CA ASP A 26 13.13 11.94 19.50
C ASP A 26 12.92 10.48 19.04
N ILE A 27 13.93 9.63 19.20
CA ILE A 27 13.85 8.19 19.01
C ILE A 27 13.82 7.54 20.40
N PHE A 28 12.68 6.97 20.80
CA PHE A 28 12.45 6.45 22.15
C PHE A 28 13.56 5.50 22.66
N ASP A 29 14.02 4.58 21.78
CA ASP A 29 15.07 3.63 22.15
C ASP A 29 16.43 4.29 22.35
N PHE A 30 16.75 5.34 21.58
CA PHE A 30 18.01 6.08 21.70
C PHE A 30 17.98 6.98 22.93
N ASP A 31 16.90 7.72 23.13
CA ASP A 31 16.79 8.66 24.24
C ASP A 31 16.80 7.98 25.60
N ARG A 32 16.37 6.71 25.65
CA ARG A 32 16.30 5.95 26.88
C ARG A 32 17.54 5.10 27.17
N ASN A 33 18.20 4.58 26.14
CA ASN A 33 19.22 3.55 26.29
C ASN A 33 20.59 3.93 25.73
N LEU A 34 20.74 5.12 25.13
CA LEU A 34 21.99 5.54 24.51
C LEU A 34 22.73 6.54 25.39
N ALA A 35 24.01 6.27 25.68
CA ALA A 35 24.93 7.19 26.27
C ALA A 35 26.12 7.39 25.34
N ILE A 36 26.44 8.65 25.04
CA ILE A 36 27.59 9.01 24.20
C ILE A 36 28.77 9.31 25.11
N ILE A 37 29.88 8.59 24.95
CA ILE A 37 31.10 8.77 25.69
C ILE A 37 32.29 8.96 24.74
N ASP A 38 33.42 9.46 25.25
CA ASP A 38 34.64 9.55 24.47
C ASP A 38 35.08 8.17 23.96
N TYR A 39 35.50 8.09 22.71
CA TYR A 39 35.89 6.84 22.06
C TYR A 39 37.03 6.12 22.75
N VAL A 40 38.07 6.89 23.21
CA VAL A 40 39.24 6.32 23.86
C VAL A 40 38.85 5.72 25.20
N GLU A 41 38.00 6.38 25.97
CA GLU A 41 37.50 5.88 27.24
C GLU A 41 36.56 4.69 27.05
N GLY A 42 35.70 4.73 26.06
CA GLY A 42 34.85 3.59 25.68
C GLY A 42 35.66 2.35 25.32
N ARG A 43 36.71 2.52 24.51
CA ARG A 43 37.63 1.43 24.12
C ARG A 43 38.41 0.88 25.33
N ARG A 44 38.81 1.73 26.26
CA ARG A 44 39.46 1.31 27.52
C ARG A 44 38.51 0.54 28.44
N MET A 45 37.24 0.94 28.49
CA MET A 45 36.23 0.33 29.35
C MET A 45 35.78 -1.04 28.82
N PHE A 46 35.53 -1.16 27.52
CA PHE A 46 35.01 -2.38 26.91
C PHE A 46 36.07 -3.30 26.31
N LYS A 47 37.32 -2.87 26.28
CA LYS A 47 38.54 -3.60 25.81
C LYS A 47 38.38 -4.49 24.58
N SER A 48 37.79 -5.63 24.66
CA SER A 48 37.62 -6.56 23.53
C SER A 48 36.15 -6.99 23.34
N ALA A 49 35.23 -6.44 24.12
CA ALA A 49 33.83 -6.80 24.07
C ALA A 49 33.02 -5.89 23.11
N GLY A 50 33.56 -4.74 22.69
CA GLY A 50 32.92 -3.84 21.75
C GLY A 50 33.19 -4.21 20.31
N LYS A 51 32.17 -4.29 19.48
CA LYS A 51 32.34 -4.31 18.01
C LYS A 51 32.61 -2.88 17.55
N GLU A 52 33.70 -2.68 16.82
CA GLU A 52 33.92 -1.42 16.12
C GLU A 52 33.06 -1.42 14.87
N VAL A 53 32.18 -0.45 14.73
CA VAL A 53 31.28 -0.32 13.58
C VAL A 53 31.54 1.01 12.90
N LEU A 54 31.74 0.97 11.60
CA LEU A 54 31.85 2.15 10.75
C LEU A 54 30.53 2.36 10.04
N HIS A 55 29.91 3.51 10.26
CA HIS A 55 28.69 3.90 9.57
C HIS A 55 29.02 4.72 8.33
N LEU A 56 28.56 4.26 7.16
CA LEU A 56 28.67 4.95 5.88
C LEU A 56 27.30 5.52 5.50
N GLN A 57 27.23 6.83 5.32
CA GLN A 57 26.03 7.49 4.81
C GLN A 57 26.14 7.63 3.30
N LEU A 58 25.09 7.22 2.58
CA LEU A 58 24.98 7.34 1.13
C LEU A 58 24.05 8.49 0.77
N GLU A 59 24.31 9.15 -0.34
CA GLU A 59 23.43 10.20 -0.89
C GLU A 59 22.10 9.61 -1.37
N ASP A 60 22.13 8.43 -2.03
CA ASP A 60 20.94 7.71 -2.42
C ASP A 60 20.84 6.37 -1.67
N PHE A 61 19.78 6.23 -0.91
CA PHE A 61 19.45 5.03 -0.17
C PHE A 61 19.30 3.78 -1.06
N ASN A 62 18.84 3.95 -2.31
CA ASN A 62 18.65 2.86 -3.25
C ASN A 62 19.97 2.22 -3.70
N ASP A 63 21.07 2.93 -3.61
CA ASP A 63 22.39 2.42 -3.98
C ASP A 63 23.05 1.55 -2.91
N ALA A 64 22.47 1.44 -1.72
CA ALA A 64 23.02 0.66 -0.61
C ALA A 64 23.37 -0.79 -1.00
N LYS A 65 22.53 -1.46 -1.78
CA LYS A 65 22.77 -2.82 -2.26
C LYS A 65 23.96 -2.90 -3.22
N LYS A 66 24.11 -1.92 -4.12
CA LYS A 66 25.21 -1.87 -5.09
C LYS A 66 26.53 -1.59 -4.38
N VAL A 67 26.52 -0.63 -3.44
CA VAL A 67 27.69 -0.28 -2.64
C VAL A 67 28.12 -1.46 -1.77
N LYS A 68 27.18 -2.15 -1.11
CA LYS A 68 27.46 -3.38 -0.35
C LYS A 68 28.13 -4.45 -1.23
N ALA A 69 27.59 -4.69 -2.42
CA ALA A 69 28.14 -5.69 -3.33
C ALA A 69 29.58 -5.35 -3.75
N ARG A 70 29.86 -4.08 -4.01
CA ARG A 70 31.19 -3.58 -4.37
C ARG A 70 32.17 -3.69 -3.20
N LEU A 71 31.76 -3.25 -2.02
CA LEU A 71 32.59 -3.30 -0.83
C LEU A 71 32.89 -4.74 -0.39
N ASN A 72 31.94 -5.68 -0.53
CA ASN A 72 32.20 -7.10 -0.25
C ASN A 72 33.25 -7.72 -1.18
N GLN A 73 33.41 -7.21 -2.40
CA GLN A 73 34.46 -7.64 -3.32
C GLN A 73 35.83 -7.07 -2.93
N GLU A 74 35.85 -5.82 -2.48
CA GLU A 74 37.09 -5.14 -2.10
C GLU A 74 37.59 -5.51 -0.68
N LEU A 75 36.65 -5.80 0.23
CA LEU A 75 36.90 -6.03 1.65
C LEU A 75 36.22 -7.33 2.15
N PRO A 76 36.64 -8.50 1.68
CA PRO A 76 35.96 -9.78 1.97
C PRO A 76 36.04 -10.21 3.45
N THR A 77 36.93 -9.60 4.22
CA THR A 77 37.12 -9.90 5.66
C THR A 77 36.25 -9.09 6.59
N ILE A 78 35.54 -8.06 6.07
CA ILE A 78 34.70 -7.18 6.86
C ILE A 78 33.25 -7.55 6.63
N GLU A 79 32.50 -7.71 7.72
CA GLU A 79 31.07 -7.93 7.66
C GLU A 79 30.37 -6.60 7.32
N ILE A 80 29.73 -6.55 6.14
CA ILE A 80 29.05 -5.35 5.66
C ILE A 80 27.57 -5.60 5.66
N GLU A 81 26.89 -4.82 6.49
CA GLU A 81 25.43 -4.86 6.61
C GLU A 81 24.83 -3.55 6.11
N THR A 82 23.73 -3.65 5.40
CA THR A 82 22.90 -2.49 5.08
C THR A 82 21.86 -2.30 6.18
N TRP A 83 21.28 -1.11 6.25
CA TRP A 83 20.16 -0.86 7.15
C TRP A 83 18.98 -1.81 6.91
N TYR A 84 18.79 -2.28 5.67
CA TYR A 84 17.85 -3.35 5.34
C TYR A 84 18.15 -4.67 6.01
N ASP A 85 19.43 -5.06 6.07
CA ASP A 85 19.83 -6.33 6.66
C ASP A 85 19.63 -6.31 8.19
N GLN A 86 19.94 -5.18 8.82
CA GLN A 86 19.76 -4.99 10.26
C GLN A 86 18.27 -4.99 10.66
N HIS A 87 17.42 -4.41 9.82
CA HIS A 87 15.98 -4.29 10.08
C HIS A 87 15.12 -5.19 9.20
N LYS A 88 15.64 -6.37 8.82
CA LYS A 88 14.97 -7.30 7.92
C LYS A 88 13.54 -7.63 8.35
N THR A 89 13.34 -7.90 9.63
CA THR A 89 12.01 -8.23 10.19
C THR A 89 11.01 -7.09 9.97
N LEU A 90 11.45 -5.84 10.13
CA LEU A 90 10.61 -4.66 9.90
C LEU A 90 10.22 -4.56 8.41
N PHE A 91 11.19 -4.72 7.51
CA PHE A 91 10.91 -4.67 6.07
C PHE A 91 10.04 -5.82 5.58
N ASP A 92 10.22 -7.02 6.14
CA ASP A 92 9.38 -8.17 5.82
C ASP A 92 7.95 -7.95 6.32
N ALA A 93 7.76 -7.36 7.50
CA ALA A 93 6.44 -6.96 8.01
C ALA A 93 5.77 -5.91 7.12
N MET A 94 6.49 -4.85 6.74
CA MET A 94 5.97 -3.82 5.81
C MET A 94 5.61 -4.41 4.44
N ARG A 95 6.38 -5.37 3.94
CA ARG A 95 6.08 -6.07 2.69
C ARG A 95 4.81 -6.91 2.82
N MET A 96 4.65 -7.63 3.94
CA MET A 96 3.47 -8.43 4.21
C MET A 96 2.22 -7.54 4.33
N GLU A 97 2.32 -6.39 5.01
CA GLU A 97 1.25 -5.40 5.09
C GLU A 97 0.85 -4.86 3.70
N LYS A 98 1.84 -4.51 2.87
CA LYS A 98 1.61 -4.08 1.49
C LYS A 98 0.85 -5.13 0.68
N TRP A 99 1.26 -6.39 0.76
CA TRP A 99 0.57 -7.50 0.09
C TRP A 99 -0.82 -7.74 0.64
N GLY A 100 -1.01 -7.68 1.96
CA GLY A 100 -2.31 -7.79 2.62
C GLY A 100 -3.28 -6.70 2.15
N SER A 101 -2.82 -5.46 2.13
CA SER A 101 -3.59 -4.31 1.63
C SER A 101 -3.93 -4.46 0.13
N PHE A 102 -2.97 -4.91 -0.68
CA PHE A 102 -3.20 -5.16 -2.10
C PHE A 102 -4.27 -6.24 -2.33
N ILE A 103 -4.21 -7.35 -1.61
CA ILE A 103 -5.22 -8.42 -1.68
C ILE A 103 -6.59 -7.90 -1.23
N GLY A 104 -6.65 -7.18 -0.10
CA GLY A 104 -7.88 -6.58 0.40
C GLY A 104 -8.54 -5.64 -0.60
N LEU A 105 -7.77 -4.73 -1.22
CA LEU A 105 -8.27 -3.82 -2.24
C LEU A 105 -8.78 -4.58 -3.48
N ASN A 106 -8.08 -5.62 -3.93
CA ASN A 106 -8.54 -6.44 -5.06
C ASN A 106 -9.85 -7.18 -4.75
N MET A 107 -10.05 -7.65 -3.50
CA MET A 107 -11.32 -8.24 -3.08
C MET A 107 -12.46 -7.24 -3.12
N ILE A 108 -12.24 -5.99 -2.70
CA ILE A 108 -13.25 -4.92 -2.80
C ILE A 108 -13.62 -4.66 -4.27
N ILE A 109 -12.64 -4.58 -5.15
CA ILE A 109 -12.87 -4.41 -6.59
C ILE A 109 -13.69 -5.58 -7.14
N LEU A 110 -13.37 -6.80 -6.77
CA LEU A 110 -14.09 -8.01 -7.21
C LEU A 110 -15.56 -7.98 -6.77
N ILE A 111 -15.83 -7.60 -5.52
CA ILE A 111 -17.21 -7.44 -5.01
C ILE A 111 -17.94 -6.35 -5.79
N ALA A 112 -17.29 -5.22 -6.07
CA ALA A 112 -17.88 -4.14 -6.86
C ALA A 112 -18.23 -4.61 -8.29
N VAL A 113 -17.37 -5.40 -8.93
CA VAL A 113 -17.61 -5.99 -10.25
C VAL A 113 -18.83 -6.91 -10.23
N PHE A 114 -18.94 -7.80 -9.24
CA PHE A 114 -20.11 -8.66 -9.09
C PHE A 114 -21.39 -7.85 -8.90
N ASN A 115 -21.34 -6.80 -8.13
CA ASN A 115 -22.48 -5.91 -7.89
C ASN A 115 -22.96 -5.22 -9.18
N ILE A 116 -22.01 -4.71 -9.99
CA ILE A 116 -22.30 -4.09 -11.29
C ILE A 116 -22.91 -5.11 -12.25
N VAL A 117 -22.33 -6.32 -12.35
CA VAL A 117 -22.84 -7.38 -13.22
C VAL A 117 -24.25 -7.80 -12.81
N SER A 118 -24.50 -7.96 -11.51
CA SER A 118 -25.83 -8.34 -10.99
C SER A 118 -26.87 -7.26 -11.25
N SER A 119 -26.53 -5.99 -11.01
CA SER A 119 -27.42 -4.85 -11.26
C SER A 119 -27.78 -4.71 -12.73
N LEU A 120 -26.78 -4.81 -13.62
CA LEU A 120 -27.03 -4.78 -15.07
C LEU A 120 -27.85 -5.99 -15.54
N MET A 121 -27.63 -7.18 -14.95
CA MET A 121 -28.40 -8.36 -15.28
C MET A 121 -29.86 -8.20 -14.87
N MET A 122 -30.14 -7.67 -13.69
CA MET A 122 -31.49 -7.35 -13.22
C MET A 122 -32.19 -6.37 -14.17
N MET A 123 -31.47 -5.31 -14.54
CA MET A 123 -31.98 -4.32 -15.50
C MET A 123 -32.30 -4.94 -16.87
N VAL A 124 -31.48 -5.88 -17.36
CA VAL A 124 -31.77 -6.63 -18.60
C VAL A 124 -33.04 -7.42 -18.44
N LEU A 125 -33.26 -8.11 -17.33
CA LEU A 125 -34.46 -8.89 -17.04
C LEU A 125 -35.71 -8.00 -16.98
N GLU A 126 -35.66 -6.88 -16.32
CA GLU A 126 -36.75 -5.89 -16.24
C GLU A 126 -37.12 -5.34 -17.63
N LYS A 127 -36.13 -5.13 -18.49
CA LYS A 127 -36.29 -4.60 -19.85
C LYS A 127 -36.49 -5.65 -20.91
N THR A 128 -36.70 -6.93 -20.54
CA THR A 128 -36.83 -8.05 -21.51
C THR A 128 -37.97 -7.82 -22.47
N SER A 129 -39.13 -7.33 -22.01
CA SER A 129 -40.29 -7.03 -22.87
C SER A 129 -39.99 -5.91 -23.86
N ASP A 130 -39.35 -4.84 -23.43
CA ASP A 130 -38.97 -3.71 -24.28
C ASP A 130 -37.97 -4.15 -25.36
N ILE A 131 -36.99 -4.98 -24.95
CA ILE A 131 -36.04 -5.62 -25.89
C ILE A 131 -36.74 -6.48 -26.91
N GLY A 132 -37.73 -7.27 -26.48
CA GLY A 132 -38.55 -8.10 -27.38
C GLY A 132 -39.26 -7.26 -28.44
N ILE A 133 -39.91 -6.18 -28.06
CA ILE A 133 -40.58 -5.24 -28.96
C ILE A 133 -39.60 -4.66 -29.99
N LEU A 134 -38.46 -4.16 -29.53
CA LEU A 134 -37.42 -3.62 -30.41
C LEU A 134 -36.91 -4.65 -31.40
N ARG A 135 -36.78 -5.92 -31.00
CA ARG A 135 -36.35 -7.02 -31.86
C ARG A 135 -37.40 -7.35 -32.93
N VAL A 136 -38.69 -7.35 -32.58
CA VAL A 136 -39.79 -7.54 -33.56
C VAL A 136 -39.82 -6.38 -34.54
N MET A 137 -39.52 -5.17 -34.13
CA MET A 137 -39.40 -4.01 -35.02
C MET A 137 -38.13 -4.00 -35.87
N GLY A 138 -37.29 -5.04 -35.80
CA GLY A 138 -36.11 -5.21 -36.65
C GLY A 138 -34.79 -4.73 -36.02
N ALA A 139 -34.76 -4.40 -34.74
CA ALA A 139 -33.52 -4.03 -34.10
C ALA A 139 -32.52 -5.20 -34.07
N GLN A 140 -31.29 -4.96 -34.53
CA GLN A 140 -30.22 -5.96 -34.51
C GLN A 140 -29.70 -6.19 -33.09
N SER A 141 -29.22 -7.40 -32.81
CA SER A 141 -28.59 -7.74 -31.50
C SER A 141 -27.45 -6.80 -31.15
N SER A 142 -26.68 -6.32 -32.14
CA SER A 142 -25.60 -5.36 -31.95
C SER A 142 -26.08 -4.01 -31.40
N ASN A 143 -27.29 -3.58 -31.81
CA ASN A 143 -27.87 -2.32 -31.31
C ASN A 143 -28.31 -2.44 -29.86
N ILE A 144 -28.92 -3.56 -29.48
CA ILE A 144 -29.27 -3.86 -28.09
C ILE A 144 -28.02 -3.91 -27.24
N GLN A 145 -26.97 -4.60 -27.69
CA GLN A 145 -25.70 -4.65 -26.97
C GLN A 145 -25.07 -3.26 -26.78
N LYS A 146 -25.13 -2.40 -27.81
CA LYS A 146 -24.61 -1.02 -27.71
C LYS A 146 -25.35 -0.20 -26.67
N ILE A 147 -26.69 -0.33 -26.56
CA ILE A 147 -27.49 0.39 -25.57
C ILE A 147 -27.00 0.06 -24.13
N PHE A 148 -26.89 -1.23 -23.82
CA PHE A 148 -26.42 -1.66 -22.47
C PHE A 148 -24.96 -1.35 -22.23
N ASN A 149 -24.10 -1.39 -23.27
CA ASN A 149 -22.72 -0.96 -23.14
C ASN A 149 -22.59 0.53 -22.84
N ILE A 150 -23.34 1.38 -23.54
CA ILE A 150 -23.33 2.83 -23.30
C ILE A 150 -23.84 3.13 -21.89
N GLN A 151 -24.91 2.49 -21.46
CA GLN A 151 -25.46 2.66 -20.11
C GLN A 151 -24.42 2.26 -19.04
N GLY A 152 -23.79 1.10 -19.20
CA GLY A 152 -22.72 0.66 -18.33
C GLY A 152 -21.50 1.61 -18.36
N LEU A 153 -21.15 2.16 -19.55
CA LEU A 153 -20.09 3.14 -19.72
C LEU A 153 -20.35 4.42 -18.90
N ILE A 154 -21.58 4.93 -18.94
CA ILE A 154 -21.95 6.13 -18.18
C ILE A 154 -21.81 5.87 -16.68
N VAL A 155 -22.33 4.75 -16.20
CA VAL A 155 -22.22 4.37 -14.77
C VAL A 155 -20.76 4.21 -14.37
N ALA A 156 -19.94 3.52 -15.19
CA ALA A 156 -18.52 3.35 -14.96
C ALA A 156 -17.79 4.68 -14.90
N PHE A 157 -18.04 5.56 -15.85
CA PHE A 157 -17.38 6.87 -15.92
C PHE A 157 -17.72 7.72 -14.70
N LEU A 158 -19.00 7.84 -14.36
CA LEU A 158 -19.45 8.60 -13.19
C LEU A 158 -18.87 8.01 -11.90
N GLY A 159 -18.91 6.69 -11.74
CA GLY A 159 -18.36 6.02 -10.55
C GLY A 159 -16.86 6.23 -10.39
N VAL A 160 -16.09 6.08 -11.47
CA VAL A 160 -14.64 6.29 -11.44
C VAL A 160 -14.30 7.75 -11.17
N VAL A 161 -14.95 8.69 -11.84
CA VAL A 161 -14.71 10.13 -11.62
C VAL A 161 -15.03 10.52 -10.18
N LEU A 162 -16.18 10.12 -9.66
CA LEU A 162 -16.56 10.41 -8.28
C LEU A 162 -15.58 9.74 -7.29
N GLY A 163 -15.19 8.50 -7.53
CA GLY A 163 -14.23 7.80 -6.68
C GLY A 163 -12.86 8.49 -6.65
N VAL A 164 -12.34 8.89 -7.82
CA VAL A 164 -11.06 9.62 -7.92
C VAL A 164 -11.15 10.99 -7.24
N VAL A 165 -12.23 11.73 -7.47
CA VAL A 165 -12.42 13.05 -6.85
C VAL A 165 -12.51 12.93 -5.33
N LEU A 166 -13.36 12.04 -4.81
CA LEU A 166 -13.50 11.84 -3.37
C LEU A 166 -12.21 11.35 -2.72
N GLY A 167 -11.53 10.37 -3.33
CA GLY A 167 -10.24 9.87 -2.84
C GLY A 167 -9.18 10.95 -2.81
N THR A 168 -9.07 11.75 -3.87
CA THR A 168 -8.13 12.88 -3.93
C THR A 168 -8.45 13.94 -2.87
N LEU A 169 -9.72 14.28 -2.70
CA LEU A 169 -10.16 15.23 -1.68
C LEU A 169 -9.82 14.75 -0.26
N LEU A 170 -10.00 13.46 0.03
CA LEU A 170 -9.64 12.89 1.33
C LEU A 170 -8.13 13.00 1.59
N VAL A 171 -7.29 12.66 0.60
CA VAL A 171 -5.83 12.78 0.73
C VAL A 171 -5.40 14.23 0.92
N LEU A 172 -5.95 15.16 0.13
CA LEU A 172 -5.66 16.59 0.27
C LEU A 172 -6.12 17.15 1.60
N SER A 173 -7.29 16.74 2.09
CA SER A 173 -7.79 17.17 3.41
C SER A 173 -6.89 16.67 4.52
N GLN A 174 -6.40 15.44 4.46
CA GLN A 174 -5.44 14.89 5.42
C GLN A 174 -4.11 15.68 5.39
N THR A 175 -3.61 16.01 4.20
CA THR A 175 -2.37 16.77 4.05
C THR A 175 -2.50 18.19 4.62
N HIS A 176 -3.68 18.82 4.49
CA HIS A 176 -3.89 20.19 4.93
C HIS A 176 -4.31 20.32 6.39
N TRP A 177 -5.18 19.44 6.85
CA TRP A 177 -5.76 19.52 8.20
C TRP A 177 -5.21 18.50 9.19
N GLY A 178 -4.53 17.46 8.71
CA GLY A 178 -3.89 16.47 9.59
C GLY A 178 -4.88 15.75 10.53
N TRP A 179 -6.04 15.36 10.04
CA TRP A 179 -7.12 14.78 10.87
C TRP A 179 -6.70 13.49 11.56
N ILE A 180 -5.88 12.68 10.87
CA ILE A 180 -5.38 11.43 11.42
C ILE A 180 -4.06 11.74 12.09
N THR A 181 -4.08 11.80 13.41
CA THR A 181 -2.90 11.97 14.26
C THR A 181 -2.41 10.62 14.75
N LEU A 182 -1.09 10.49 14.87
CA LEU A 182 -0.43 9.33 15.43
C LEU A 182 -0.11 9.62 16.90
N PRO A 183 -0.11 8.59 17.79
CA PRO A 183 0.30 8.78 19.17
C PRO A 183 1.76 9.23 19.24
N ASP A 184 2.02 10.38 19.85
CA ASP A 184 3.36 11.00 19.97
C ASP A 184 4.33 10.11 20.77
N GLU A 185 3.80 9.19 21.60
CA GLU A 185 4.60 8.28 22.41
C GLU A 185 5.30 7.18 21.59
N ILE A 186 4.80 6.88 20.41
CA ILE A 186 5.27 5.76 19.56
C ILE A 186 5.89 6.25 18.26
N TYR A 187 5.39 7.37 17.75
CA TYR A 187 5.76 7.88 16.42
C TYR A 187 6.44 9.24 16.53
N LEU A 188 7.55 9.40 15.84
CA LEU A 188 8.29 10.66 15.71
C LEU A 188 7.52 11.76 14.99
N ILE A 189 6.50 11.39 14.23
CA ILE A 189 5.72 12.29 13.41
C ILE A 189 4.30 12.31 13.95
N PRO A 190 3.80 13.45 14.45
CA PRO A 190 2.47 13.54 15.08
C PRO A 190 1.33 13.37 14.09
N VAL A 191 1.56 13.59 12.80
CA VAL A 191 0.54 13.51 11.75
C VAL A 191 0.92 12.45 10.74
N LEU A 192 -0.05 11.61 10.32
CA LEU A 192 0.16 10.59 9.30
C LEU A 192 0.59 11.26 7.98
N PRO A 193 1.85 11.07 7.52
CA PRO A 193 2.32 11.65 6.28
C PRO A 193 1.69 10.94 5.10
N VAL A 194 0.86 11.63 4.34
CA VAL A 194 0.28 11.12 3.09
C VAL A 194 0.88 11.85 1.91
N LYS A 195 1.19 11.13 0.84
CA LYS A 195 1.75 11.70 -0.38
C LYS A 195 0.91 11.27 -1.58
N LEU A 196 0.43 12.25 -2.32
CA LEU A 196 -0.35 12.04 -3.53
C LEU A 196 0.58 11.99 -4.74
N TYR A 197 0.55 10.88 -5.47
CA TYR A 197 1.24 10.73 -6.75
C TYR A 197 0.20 10.74 -7.88
N TRP A 198 0.15 11.81 -8.65
CA TRP A 198 -0.81 11.97 -9.74
C TRP A 198 -0.78 10.84 -10.76
N ASN A 199 0.41 10.31 -11.06
CA ASN A 199 0.57 9.18 -11.96
C ASN A 199 -0.17 7.93 -11.45
N GLU A 200 -0.14 7.69 -10.13
CA GLU A 200 -0.84 6.55 -9.52
C GLU A 200 -2.36 6.76 -9.54
N VAL A 201 -2.82 7.98 -9.25
CA VAL A 201 -4.25 8.33 -9.31
C VAL A 201 -4.83 8.09 -10.71
N VAL A 202 -4.13 8.57 -11.74
CA VAL A 202 -4.54 8.39 -13.13
C VAL A 202 -4.50 6.90 -13.53
N LEU A 203 -3.45 6.19 -13.15
CA LEU A 203 -3.31 4.75 -13.43
C LEU A 203 -4.45 3.96 -12.79
N VAL A 204 -4.74 4.19 -11.52
CA VAL A 204 -5.84 3.51 -10.80
C VAL A 204 -7.17 3.82 -11.45
N GLY A 205 -7.44 5.07 -11.84
CA GLY A 205 -8.65 5.45 -12.55
C GLY A 205 -8.82 4.73 -13.88
N ILE A 206 -7.76 4.64 -14.68
CA ILE A 206 -7.76 3.92 -15.97
C ILE A 206 -8.00 2.42 -15.77
N VAL A 207 -7.30 1.81 -14.81
CA VAL A 207 -7.43 0.37 -14.52
C VAL A 207 -8.83 0.06 -14.01
N ALA A 208 -9.36 0.85 -13.07
CA ALA A 208 -10.72 0.68 -12.57
C ALA A 208 -11.76 0.78 -13.70
N PHE A 209 -11.65 1.80 -14.55
CA PHE A 209 -12.52 1.97 -15.71
C PHE A 209 -12.44 0.78 -16.67
N ALA A 210 -11.23 0.29 -16.97
CA ALA A 210 -11.04 -0.87 -17.84
C ALA A 210 -11.67 -2.16 -17.26
N ILE A 211 -11.52 -2.40 -15.96
CA ILE A 211 -12.12 -3.55 -15.28
C ILE A 211 -13.64 -3.50 -15.38
N VAL A 212 -14.25 -2.33 -15.08
CA VAL A 212 -15.70 -2.16 -15.17
C VAL A 212 -16.19 -2.35 -16.60
N GLN A 213 -15.48 -1.80 -17.60
CA GLN A 213 -15.81 -1.98 -19.02
C GLN A 213 -15.78 -3.44 -19.47
N LEU A 214 -14.80 -4.21 -19.00
CA LEU A 214 -14.74 -5.65 -19.27
C LEU A 214 -15.93 -6.39 -18.65
N SER A 215 -16.29 -6.00 -17.42
CA SER A 215 -17.39 -6.62 -16.67
C SER A 215 -18.76 -6.40 -17.32
N ILE A 216 -18.99 -5.23 -17.91
CA ILE A 216 -20.24 -4.87 -18.60
C ILE A 216 -20.46 -5.71 -19.88
N ARG A 217 -19.41 -6.21 -20.51
CA ARG A 217 -19.53 -7.00 -21.76
C ARG A 217 -20.35 -8.26 -21.58
N TYR A 218 -20.29 -8.90 -20.43
CA TYR A 218 -21.02 -10.14 -20.16
C TYR A 218 -22.55 -9.92 -20.14
N PRO A 219 -23.12 -9.04 -19.28
CA PRO A 219 -24.57 -8.78 -19.28
C PRO A 219 -25.08 -8.18 -20.60
N SER A 220 -24.31 -7.30 -21.24
CA SER A 220 -24.68 -6.71 -22.52
C SER A 220 -24.80 -7.75 -23.64
N LYS A 221 -23.89 -8.73 -23.71
CA LYS A 221 -23.99 -9.86 -24.66
C LYS A 221 -25.18 -10.76 -24.36
N LYS A 222 -25.51 -10.98 -23.09
CA LYS A 222 -26.66 -11.79 -22.69
C LYS A 222 -27.98 -11.10 -23.09
N ALA A 223 -28.09 -9.78 -22.86
CA ALA A 223 -29.21 -8.98 -23.32
C ALA A 223 -29.44 -9.09 -24.83
N ALA A 224 -28.34 -9.01 -25.60
CA ALA A 224 -28.40 -9.11 -27.07
C ALA A 224 -28.83 -10.47 -27.60
N LYS A 225 -28.72 -11.54 -26.84
CA LYS A 225 -29.07 -12.92 -27.22
C LYS A 225 -30.49 -13.30 -26.82
N LEU A 226 -31.26 -12.45 -26.14
CA LEU A 226 -32.66 -12.73 -25.81
C LEU A 226 -33.49 -12.91 -27.09
N LEU A 227 -34.20 -14.03 -27.18
CA LEU A 227 -35.09 -14.31 -28.28
C LEU A 227 -36.43 -13.56 -28.07
N PRO A 228 -37.07 -13.07 -29.16
CA PRO A 228 -38.35 -12.35 -29.04
C PRO A 228 -39.46 -13.18 -28.38
N LEU A 229 -39.45 -14.49 -28.60
CA LEU A 229 -40.42 -15.43 -28.02
C LEU A 229 -40.31 -15.56 -26.50
N ASP A 230 -39.09 -15.59 -25.98
CA ASP A 230 -38.83 -15.66 -24.53
C ASP A 230 -39.27 -14.37 -23.82
N ALA A 231 -39.13 -13.23 -24.52
CA ALA A 231 -39.50 -11.92 -24.02
C ALA A 231 -41.03 -11.73 -23.84
N ILE A 232 -41.85 -12.36 -24.70
CA ILE A 232 -43.31 -12.25 -24.68
C ILE A 232 -43.91 -13.20 -23.60
N ASN A 233 -43.31 -14.36 -23.38
CA ASN A 233 -43.79 -15.37 -22.41
C ASN A 233 -43.43 -15.05 -20.95
N TYR A 234 -42.52 -14.13 -20.71
CA TYR A 234 -42.05 -13.78 -19.33
C TYR A 234 -43.07 -12.97 -18.52
N LYS A 235 -44.17 -12.54 -19.11
CA LYS A 235 -45.24 -11.73 -18.50
C LYS A 235 -46.51 -12.53 -18.10
N ARG A 236 -46.41 -13.86 -18.03
CA ARG A 236 -47.49 -14.71 -17.49
C ARG A 236 -47.16 -15.27 -16.12
#